data_ce4cd9073ae72a92d4ead35e44d0cc48
#
_entry.id   ce4cd9073ae72a92d4ead35e44d0cc48
#
_cell.length_a   1.000
_cell.length_b   1.000
_cell.length_c   1.000
_cell.angle_alpha   90.00
_cell.angle_beta   90.00
_cell.angle_gamma   90.00
#
_symmetry.space_group_name_H-M   'P 1'
#
loop_
_entity.id
_entity.type
_entity.pdbx_description
1 polymer ?
#
loop_
_entity_poly.entity_id
_entity_poly.type
_entity_poly.pdbx_seq_one_letter_code
_entity_poly.pdbx_strand_id
1 'polypeptide(L)'
;ISVSAFLLNRSSDLEIQVLSIGRVQTPTLALIVNRQKEIENFKPEPYWVLATVYRDTTFTATKGKFTSKEEGEKAFETIEGKPFTVTKVEKKEGKEQPPQLYDLTSLQVDCNRKYGYSAEMTLNLIQSLYEKKYTTYPRVDTQYLSDDIFPKCPQTLNGLYQTKFAGVAPYAELIKPIGGKALKKSKRVFDTSKVTDHHAIIPTGVIPQNLNDAEQKVFDLVARRFIAVF
;
A
#
# COMPACT_ATOMS: atom_id res chain seq x y z
N ILE A 1 30.54 6.94 6.51
CA ILE A 1 31.94 6.56 6.18
C ILE A 1 31.89 5.73 4.92
N SER A 2 32.34 6.30 3.79
CA SER A 2 32.45 5.56 2.53
C SER A 2 33.77 4.76 2.56
N VAL A 3 33.68 3.44 2.48
CA VAL A 3 34.83 2.57 2.32
C VAL A 3 35.02 2.32 0.83
N SER A 4 36.09 2.85 0.26
CA SER A 4 36.49 2.56 -1.12
C SER A 4 37.38 1.33 -1.11
N ALA A 5 36.96 0.24 -1.77
CA ALA A 5 37.81 -0.92 -1.98
C ALA A 5 38.40 -0.85 -3.40
N PHE A 6 39.70 -1.02 -3.53
CA PHE A 6 40.41 -1.07 -4.80
C PHE A 6 40.65 -2.52 -5.16
N LEU A 7 40.15 -2.96 -6.31
CA LEU A 7 40.59 -4.22 -6.94
C LEU A 7 41.76 -3.91 -7.89
N LEU A 8 42.95 -4.29 -7.49
CA LEU A 8 44.13 -4.22 -8.36
C LEU A 8 44.16 -5.45 -9.27
N ASN A 9 43.85 -5.29 -10.54
CA ASN A 9 44.07 -6.35 -11.55
C ASN A 9 45.26 -5.99 -12.42
N ARG A 10 46.16 -6.96 -12.66
CA ARG A 10 47.43 -6.77 -13.35
C ARG A 10 47.29 -6.93 -14.87
N SER A 11 46.36 -6.32 -15.53
CA SER A 11 46.38 -6.20 -16.99
C SER A 11 46.33 -4.74 -17.40
N SER A 12 47.23 -4.37 -18.28
CA SER A 12 47.47 -2.98 -18.72
C SER A 12 46.33 -2.30 -19.48
N ASP A 13 45.21 -2.99 -19.68
CA ASP A 13 44.12 -2.53 -20.55
C ASP A 13 42.77 -2.42 -19.83
N LEU A 14 42.73 -2.45 -18.48
CA LEU A 14 41.53 -2.30 -17.74
C LEU A 14 41.44 -0.87 -17.13
N GLU A 15 40.45 -0.13 -17.53
CA GLU A 15 40.05 1.11 -16.84
C GLU A 15 39.80 0.78 -15.38
N ILE A 16 40.48 1.50 -14.48
CA ILE A 16 40.27 1.38 -13.04
C ILE A 16 38.93 2.02 -12.75
N GLN A 17 37.89 1.20 -12.64
CA GLN A 17 36.59 1.65 -12.25
C GLN A 17 36.44 1.57 -10.73
N VAL A 18 36.26 2.72 -10.09
CA VAL A 18 36.01 2.80 -8.65
C VAL A 18 34.59 2.33 -8.39
N LEU A 19 34.43 1.17 -7.74
CA LEU A 19 33.12 0.66 -7.33
C LEU A 19 32.77 1.20 -5.95
N SER A 20 31.60 1.84 -5.86
CA SER A 20 31.04 2.31 -4.61
C SER A 20 30.42 1.16 -3.82
N ILE A 21 30.85 0.96 -2.57
CA ILE A 21 30.28 -0.02 -1.64
C ILE A 21 29.56 0.71 -0.51
N GLY A 22 28.31 0.37 -0.25
CA GLY A 22 27.53 0.99 0.80
C GLY A 22 26.62 0.03 1.54
N ARG A 23 26.32 0.33 2.80
CA ARG A 23 25.45 -0.51 3.66
C ARG A 23 24.01 -0.68 3.12
N VAL A 24 23.58 0.19 2.22
CA VAL A 24 22.27 0.14 1.57
C VAL A 24 22.41 -0.35 0.13
N GLN A 25 23.35 0.18 -0.64
CA GLN A 25 23.54 -0.13 -2.07
C GLN A 25 23.84 -1.61 -2.29
N THR A 26 24.79 -2.17 -1.55
CA THR A 26 25.22 -3.57 -1.73
C THR A 26 24.10 -4.58 -1.41
N PRO A 27 23.38 -4.50 -0.28
CA PRO A 27 22.23 -5.36 -0.01
C PRO A 27 21.12 -5.20 -1.04
N THR A 28 20.83 -3.98 -1.48
CA THR A 28 19.81 -3.73 -2.51
C THR A 28 20.18 -4.37 -3.83
N LEU A 29 21.43 -4.23 -4.26
CA LEU A 29 21.94 -4.91 -5.47
C LEU A 29 21.85 -6.44 -5.33
N ALA A 30 22.21 -6.98 -4.16
CA ALA A 30 22.10 -8.41 -3.88
C ALA A 30 20.67 -8.93 -4.03
N LEU A 31 19.67 -8.19 -3.55
CA LEU A 31 18.24 -8.54 -3.71
C LEU A 31 17.85 -8.59 -5.21
N ILE A 32 18.28 -7.61 -5.99
CA ILE A 32 18.01 -7.55 -7.44
C ILE A 32 18.66 -8.74 -8.15
N VAL A 33 19.95 -9.00 -7.88
CA VAL A 33 20.70 -10.12 -8.49
C VAL A 33 20.09 -11.47 -8.11
N ASN A 34 19.69 -11.65 -6.85
CA ASN A 34 19.04 -12.88 -6.41
C ASN A 34 17.69 -13.08 -7.13
N ARG A 35 16.89 -12.03 -7.25
CA ARG A 35 15.62 -12.09 -7.99
C ARG A 35 15.87 -12.43 -9.47
N GLN A 36 16.88 -11.84 -10.10
CA GLN A 36 17.24 -12.16 -11.48
C GLN A 36 17.61 -13.64 -11.64
N LYS A 37 18.43 -14.18 -10.73
CA LYS A 37 18.76 -15.61 -10.71
C LYS A 37 17.55 -16.51 -10.52
N GLU A 38 16.60 -16.13 -9.66
CA GLU A 38 15.33 -16.85 -9.49
C GLU A 38 14.52 -16.87 -10.79
N ILE A 39 14.47 -15.75 -11.52
CA ILE A 39 13.77 -15.65 -12.80
C ILE A 39 14.45 -16.53 -13.86
N GLU A 40 15.79 -16.47 -13.98
CA GLU A 40 16.56 -17.24 -14.93
C GLU A 40 16.49 -18.76 -14.68
N ASN A 41 16.40 -19.16 -13.41
CA ASN A 41 16.29 -20.57 -13.02
C ASN A 41 14.84 -21.03 -12.87
N PHE A 42 13.84 -20.17 -13.14
CA PHE A 42 12.44 -20.52 -13.01
C PHE A 42 12.05 -21.60 -14.01
N LYS A 43 11.57 -22.72 -13.50
CA LYS A 43 11.01 -23.81 -14.28
C LYS A 43 9.50 -23.80 -14.14
N PRO A 44 8.76 -23.45 -15.21
CA PRO A 44 7.30 -23.46 -15.15
C PRO A 44 6.78 -24.89 -14.99
N GLU A 45 5.92 -25.09 -14.01
CA GLU A 45 5.21 -26.35 -13.80
C GLU A 45 3.78 -26.18 -14.33
N PRO A 46 3.36 -27.02 -15.31
CA PRO A 46 1.99 -26.96 -15.82
C PRO A 46 1.01 -27.48 -14.78
N TYR A 47 -0.15 -26.85 -14.71
CA TYR A 47 -1.27 -27.34 -13.93
C TYR A 47 -2.56 -27.19 -14.71
N TRP A 48 -3.56 -27.97 -14.34
CA TRP A 48 -4.88 -27.92 -14.94
C TRP A 48 -5.92 -27.55 -13.91
N VAL A 49 -6.95 -26.84 -14.34
CA VAL A 49 -8.09 -26.44 -13.50
C VAL A 49 -9.34 -26.93 -14.17
N LEU A 50 -10.16 -27.67 -13.44
CA LEU A 50 -11.46 -28.09 -13.91
C LEU A 50 -12.49 -27.02 -13.58
N ALA A 51 -13.14 -26.47 -14.61
CA ALA A 51 -14.13 -25.43 -14.47
C ALA A 51 -15.30 -25.65 -15.42
N THR A 52 -16.48 -25.20 -15.02
CA THR A 52 -17.67 -25.12 -15.88
C THR A 52 -18.25 -23.72 -15.85
N VAL A 53 -18.86 -23.30 -16.95
CA VAL A 53 -19.51 -22.00 -17.05
C VAL A 53 -21.01 -22.21 -17.21
N TYR A 54 -21.77 -21.56 -16.35
CA TYR A 54 -23.23 -21.56 -16.49
C TYR A 54 -23.73 -20.12 -16.28
N ARG A 55 -24.41 -19.57 -17.27
CA ARG A 55 -24.77 -18.15 -17.36
C ARG A 55 -23.55 -17.33 -16.96
N ASP A 56 -23.18 -16.36 -17.04
CA ASP A 56 -21.99 -15.54 -16.77
C ASP A 56 -21.17 -15.87 -15.49
N THR A 57 -21.34 -17.09 -14.93
CA THR A 57 -20.68 -17.52 -13.70
C THR A 57 -19.81 -18.75 -13.94
N THR A 58 -18.54 -18.66 -13.53
CA THR A 58 -17.59 -19.79 -13.59
C THR A 58 -17.55 -20.53 -12.26
N PHE A 59 -17.77 -21.82 -12.30
CA PHE A 59 -17.65 -22.74 -11.17
C PHE A 59 -16.38 -23.56 -11.33
N THR A 60 -15.55 -23.62 -10.31
CA THR A 60 -14.29 -24.37 -10.30
C THR A 60 -14.38 -25.55 -9.34
N ALA A 61 -13.68 -26.64 -9.67
CA ALA A 61 -13.59 -27.79 -8.78
C ALA A 61 -12.98 -27.40 -7.42
N THR A 62 -13.54 -27.93 -6.34
CA THR A 62 -13.06 -27.67 -4.97
C THR A 62 -11.64 -28.16 -4.72
N LYS A 63 -11.16 -29.16 -5.49
CA LYS A 63 -9.77 -29.61 -5.47
C LYS A 63 -8.79 -28.52 -5.92
N GLY A 64 -9.23 -27.57 -6.73
CA GLY A 64 -8.39 -26.49 -7.26
C GLY A 64 -7.53 -26.96 -8.42
N LYS A 65 -6.22 -27.10 -8.22
CA LYS A 65 -5.26 -27.44 -9.28
C LYS A 65 -4.99 -28.95 -9.35
N PHE A 66 -4.88 -29.47 -10.57
CA PHE A 66 -4.38 -30.81 -10.87
C PHE A 66 -2.95 -30.67 -11.41
N THR A 67 -2.02 -31.43 -10.89
CA THR A 67 -0.60 -31.40 -11.29
C THR A 67 -0.27 -32.41 -12.41
N SER A 68 -1.20 -33.34 -12.67
CA SER A 68 -1.11 -34.31 -13.79
C SER A 68 -2.28 -34.09 -14.74
N LYS A 69 -1.98 -34.15 -16.04
CA LYS A 69 -3.00 -34.03 -17.09
C LYS A 69 -4.00 -35.18 -17.03
N GLU A 70 -3.50 -36.39 -16.83
CA GLU A 70 -4.31 -37.63 -16.76
C GLU A 70 -5.30 -37.58 -15.60
N GLU A 71 -4.89 -36.99 -14.45
CA GLU A 71 -5.79 -36.82 -13.30
C GLU A 71 -6.88 -35.80 -13.59
N GLY A 72 -6.52 -34.69 -14.26
CA GLY A 72 -7.48 -33.68 -14.71
C GLY A 72 -8.49 -34.25 -15.74
N GLU A 73 -8.02 -35.00 -16.70
CA GLU A 73 -8.85 -35.67 -17.74
C GLU A 73 -9.79 -36.68 -17.11
N LYS A 74 -9.33 -37.54 -16.23
CA LYS A 74 -10.21 -38.49 -15.49
C LYS A 74 -11.28 -37.75 -14.68
N ALA A 75 -10.93 -36.65 -14.03
CA ALA A 75 -11.90 -35.84 -13.30
C ALA A 75 -12.96 -35.24 -14.26
N PHE A 76 -12.54 -34.78 -15.45
CA PHE A 76 -13.42 -34.23 -16.46
C PHE A 76 -14.38 -35.32 -16.98
N GLU A 77 -13.90 -36.50 -17.36
CA GLU A 77 -14.69 -37.63 -17.85
C GLU A 77 -15.78 -38.06 -16.84
N THR A 78 -15.48 -37.94 -15.53
CA THR A 78 -16.46 -38.31 -14.49
C THR A 78 -17.67 -37.39 -14.43
N ILE A 79 -17.57 -36.17 -14.95
CA ILE A 79 -18.62 -35.15 -14.88
C ILE A 79 -19.17 -34.74 -16.25
N GLU A 80 -18.48 -35.09 -17.33
CA GLU A 80 -18.90 -34.76 -18.70
C GLU A 80 -20.29 -35.31 -18.99
N GLY A 81 -21.16 -34.47 -19.57
CA GLY A 81 -22.53 -34.82 -19.91
C GLY A 81 -23.49 -35.04 -18.73
N LYS A 82 -23.03 -34.87 -17.48
CA LYS A 82 -23.90 -35.00 -16.29
C LYS A 82 -24.49 -33.65 -15.90
N PRO A 83 -25.76 -33.65 -15.40
CA PRO A 83 -26.37 -32.42 -14.93
C PRO A 83 -25.70 -31.93 -13.63
N PHE A 84 -25.50 -30.62 -13.52
CA PHE A 84 -25.06 -30.00 -12.31
C PHE A 84 -26.25 -29.52 -11.47
N THR A 85 -26.22 -29.86 -10.19
CA THR A 85 -27.24 -29.43 -9.23
C THR A 85 -26.58 -28.53 -8.18
N VAL A 86 -27.16 -27.34 -8.00
CA VAL A 86 -26.70 -26.43 -6.91
C VAL A 86 -27.18 -27.02 -5.58
N THR A 87 -26.26 -27.52 -4.77
CA THR A 87 -26.58 -28.16 -3.49
C THR A 87 -26.59 -27.18 -2.33
N LYS A 88 -25.85 -26.09 -2.44
CA LYS A 88 -25.75 -25.08 -1.39
C LYS A 88 -25.46 -23.71 -1.95
N VAL A 89 -26.17 -22.70 -1.46
CA VAL A 89 -25.88 -21.28 -1.69
C VAL A 89 -25.68 -20.62 -0.34
N GLU A 90 -24.50 -20.05 -0.11
CA GLU A 90 -24.21 -19.25 1.08
C GLU A 90 -24.01 -17.80 0.68
N LYS A 91 -24.83 -16.91 1.25
CA LYS A 91 -24.63 -15.47 1.17
C LYS A 91 -24.04 -15.02 2.49
N LYS A 92 -22.80 -14.56 2.46
CA LYS A 92 -22.12 -13.99 3.65
C LYS A 92 -21.91 -12.50 3.44
N GLU A 93 -22.33 -11.72 4.41
CA GLU A 93 -21.99 -10.32 4.48
C GLU A 93 -20.60 -10.19 5.13
N GLY A 94 -19.66 -9.65 4.41
CA GLY A 94 -18.32 -9.30 4.91
C GLY A 94 -18.24 -7.83 5.28
N LYS A 95 -17.41 -7.50 6.26
CA LYS A 95 -17.02 -6.11 6.56
C LYS A 95 -15.61 -5.90 6.04
N GLU A 96 -15.47 -4.97 5.12
CA GLU A 96 -14.16 -4.50 4.69
C GLU A 96 -13.63 -3.47 5.69
N GLN A 97 -12.39 -3.67 6.13
CA GLN A 97 -11.74 -2.72 7.02
C GLN A 97 -11.03 -1.65 6.19
N PRO A 98 -11.03 -0.38 6.64
CA PRO A 98 -10.26 0.64 5.97
C PRO A 98 -8.76 0.28 5.98
N PRO A 99 -8.00 0.69 4.96
CA PRO A 99 -6.56 0.50 4.97
C PRO A 99 -5.92 1.27 6.14
N GLN A 100 -4.73 0.81 6.59
CA GLN A 100 -3.97 1.50 7.63
C GLN A 100 -3.53 2.90 7.19
N LEU A 101 -3.16 3.75 8.14
CA LEU A 101 -2.61 5.07 7.86
C LEU A 101 -1.31 4.97 7.03
N TYR A 102 -0.83 6.09 6.54
CA TYR A 102 0.37 6.12 5.73
C TYR A 102 1.65 6.20 6.56
N ASP A 103 2.61 5.34 6.23
CA ASP A 103 4.03 5.60 6.32
C ASP A 103 4.52 6.23 5.00
N LEU A 104 5.79 6.59 4.91
CA LEU A 104 6.34 7.19 3.69
C LEU A 104 6.23 6.23 2.50
N THR A 105 6.58 4.97 2.69
CA THR A 105 6.63 3.99 1.61
C THR A 105 5.25 3.73 1.02
N SER A 106 4.24 3.50 1.84
CA SER A 106 2.86 3.26 1.36
C SER A 106 2.27 4.49 0.69
N LEU A 107 2.61 5.71 1.16
CA LEU A 107 2.22 6.95 0.48
C LEU A 107 2.86 7.06 -0.90
N GLN A 108 4.16 6.75 -1.02
CA GLN A 108 4.86 6.75 -2.30
C GLN A 108 4.26 5.74 -3.29
N VAL A 109 3.92 4.54 -2.82
CA VAL A 109 3.25 3.51 -3.65
C VAL A 109 1.90 4.01 -4.16
N ASP A 110 1.06 4.61 -3.31
CA ASP A 110 -0.25 5.09 -3.72
C ASP A 110 -0.17 6.32 -4.63
N CYS A 111 0.78 7.23 -4.39
CA CYS A 111 1.03 8.37 -5.28
C CYS A 111 1.50 7.92 -6.65
N ASN A 112 2.38 6.92 -6.73
CA ASN A 112 2.84 6.35 -7.98
C ASN A 112 1.68 5.68 -8.72
N ARG A 113 0.91 4.82 -8.04
CA ARG A 113 -0.20 4.09 -8.64
C ARG A 113 -1.30 5.01 -9.20
N LYS A 114 -1.62 6.11 -8.47
CA LYS A 114 -2.73 6.99 -8.83
C LYS A 114 -2.33 8.12 -9.77
N TYR A 115 -1.11 8.64 -9.61
CA TYR A 115 -0.70 9.88 -10.25
C TYR A 115 0.60 9.74 -11.07
N GLY A 116 1.26 8.58 -11.02
CA GLY A 116 2.55 8.35 -11.68
C GLY A 116 3.73 9.10 -11.03
N TYR A 117 3.57 9.57 -9.78
CA TYR A 117 4.64 10.31 -9.09
C TYR A 117 5.78 9.38 -8.69
N SER A 118 7.01 9.84 -8.86
CA SER A 118 8.18 9.12 -8.35
C SER A 118 8.24 9.16 -6.81
N ALA A 119 9.01 8.26 -6.23
CA ALA A 119 9.23 8.24 -4.78
C ALA A 119 9.86 9.55 -4.29
N GLU A 120 10.81 10.11 -5.04
CA GLU A 120 11.45 11.39 -4.76
C GLU A 120 10.45 12.56 -4.84
N MET A 121 9.66 12.63 -5.92
CA MET A 121 8.63 13.65 -6.07
C MET A 121 7.63 13.60 -4.91
N THR A 122 7.16 12.42 -4.54
CA THR A 122 6.22 12.25 -3.41
C THR A 122 6.85 12.71 -2.10
N LEU A 123 8.12 12.35 -1.85
CA LEU A 123 8.84 12.81 -0.66
C LEU A 123 8.95 14.33 -0.61
N ASN A 124 9.28 14.99 -1.71
CA ASN A 124 9.39 16.43 -1.77
C ASN A 124 8.05 17.13 -1.52
N LEU A 125 6.96 16.59 -2.07
CA LEU A 125 5.60 17.11 -1.87
C LEU A 125 5.13 16.96 -0.42
N ILE A 126 5.29 15.79 0.19
CA ILE A 126 4.87 15.58 1.57
C ILE A 126 5.77 16.34 2.55
N GLN A 127 7.06 16.52 2.24
CA GLN A 127 7.97 17.36 3.00
C GLN A 127 7.52 18.83 2.98
N SER A 128 7.11 19.35 1.81
CA SER A 128 6.55 20.69 1.69
C SER A 128 5.27 20.86 2.51
N LEU A 129 4.37 19.86 2.50
CA LEU A 129 3.15 19.87 3.31
C LEU A 129 3.45 19.87 4.81
N TYR A 130 4.47 19.15 5.24
CA TYR A 130 4.95 19.16 6.63
C TYR A 130 5.53 20.52 7.04
N GLU A 131 6.38 21.12 6.22
CA GLU A 131 6.98 22.44 6.48
C GLU A 131 5.92 23.53 6.55
N LYS A 132 4.87 23.43 5.74
CA LYS A 132 3.65 24.26 5.81
C LYS A 132 2.74 23.93 7.00
N LYS A 133 3.09 22.92 7.82
CA LYS A 133 2.32 22.45 8.99
C LYS A 133 0.94 21.85 8.67
N TYR A 134 0.73 21.33 7.47
CA TYR A 134 -0.53 20.69 7.07
C TYR A 134 -0.55 19.20 7.37
N THR A 135 0.61 18.56 7.41
CA THR A 135 0.76 17.13 7.77
C THR A 135 1.81 16.95 8.87
N THR A 136 1.81 15.78 9.49
CA THR A 136 2.86 15.37 10.43
C THR A 136 4.14 14.97 9.70
N TYR A 137 5.20 14.68 10.44
CA TYR A 137 6.53 14.36 9.90
C TYR A 137 6.47 13.21 8.89
N PRO A 138 7.06 13.36 7.68
CA PRO A 138 6.81 12.41 6.60
C PRO A 138 7.77 11.21 6.56
N ARG A 139 8.97 11.30 7.18
CA ARG A 139 9.97 10.22 7.12
C ARG A 139 9.74 9.23 8.24
N VAL A 140 8.63 8.50 8.16
CA VAL A 140 8.19 7.54 9.17
C VAL A 140 8.03 6.15 8.55
N ASP A 141 8.25 5.12 9.35
CA ASP A 141 8.18 3.71 8.99
C ASP A 141 7.01 2.98 9.65
N THR A 142 6.17 3.71 10.39
CA THR A 142 4.99 3.17 11.07
C THR A 142 3.68 3.71 10.49
N GLN A 143 2.65 2.87 10.52
CA GLN A 143 1.28 3.18 10.10
C GLN A 143 0.33 3.35 11.30
N TYR A 144 0.90 3.45 12.51
CA TYR A 144 0.15 3.56 13.76
C TYR A 144 0.27 4.94 14.38
N LEU A 145 -0.74 5.27 15.20
CA LEU A 145 -0.75 6.45 16.06
C LEU A 145 -0.51 6.02 17.50
N SER A 146 0.18 6.86 18.26
CA SER A 146 0.27 6.71 19.71
C SER A 146 -1.07 7.11 20.35
N ASP A 147 -1.31 6.59 21.54
CA ASP A 147 -2.58 6.75 22.26
C ASP A 147 -2.90 8.20 22.62
N ASP A 148 -1.89 9.05 22.80
CA ASP A 148 -2.01 10.49 23.10
C ASP A 148 -2.50 11.33 21.90
N ILE A 149 -2.48 10.78 20.68
CA ILE A 149 -3.01 11.45 19.50
C ILE A 149 -4.54 11.34 19.44
N PHE A 150 -5.15 10.30 20.01
CA PHE A 150 -6.58 10.06 19.93
C PHE A 150 -7.43 11.27 20.40
N PRO A 151 -7.13 11.93 21.53
CA PRO A 151 -7.89 13.11 21.97
C PRO A 151 -7.82 14.31 21.01
N LYS A 152 -6.80 14.36 20.14
CA LYS A 152 -6.61 15.45 19.16
C LYS A 152 -7.38 15.19 17.84
N CYS A 153 -7.78 13.95 17.58
CA CYS A 153 -8.46 13.58 16.34
C CYS A 153 -9.74 14.37 16.04
N PRO A 154 -10.62 14.69 17.02
CA PRO A 154 -11.80 15.52 16.75
C PRO A 154 -11.45 16.91 16.22
N GLN A 155 -10.40 17.54 16.73
CA GLN A 155 -9.93 18.84 16.24
C GLN A 155 -9.38 18.73 14.81
N THR A 156 -8.61 17.68 14.52
CA THR A 156 -8.09 17.41 13.16
C THR A 156 -9.23 17.19 12.17
N LEU A 157 -10.24 16.39 12.52
CA LEU A 157 -11.43 16.18 11.70
C LEU A 157 -12.20 17.49 11.45
N ASN A 158 -12.33 18.34 12.47
CA ASN A 158 -12.99 19.65 12.30
C ASN A 158 -12.22 20.56 11.33
N GLY A 159 -10.89 20.59 11.40
CA GLY A 159 -10.06 21.33 10.43
C GLY A 159 -10.25 20.82 9.01
N LEU A 160 -10.30 19.49 8.82
CA LEU A 160 -10.59 18.88 7.52
C LEU A 160 -12.02 19.21 7.04
N TYR A 161 -13.01 19.18 7.92
CA TYR A 161 -14.39 19.55 7.58
C TYR A 161 -14.47 20.97 7.01
N GLN A 162 -13.70 21.90 7.56
CA GLN A 162 -13.66 23.29 7.12
C GLN A 162 -12.74 23.52 5.90
N THR A 163 -11.92 22.55 5.52
CA THR A 163 -11.00 22.66 4.39
C THR A 163 -11.75 22.76 3.06
N LYS A 164 -11.41 23.80 2.27
CA LYS A 164 -11.98 24.04 0.94
C LYS A 164 -10.88 24.15 -0.09
N PHE A 165 -11.08 23.48 -1.23
CA PHE A 165 -10.24 23.64 -2.41
C PHE A 165 -11.10 24.18 -3.55
N ALA A 166 -10.71 25.31 -4.13
CA ALA A 166 -11.48 25.97 -5.18
C ALA A 166 -12.97 26.15 -4.83
N GLY A 167 -13.26 26.48 -3.56
CA GLY A 167 -14.64 26.66 -3.07
C GLY A 167 -15.37 25.39 -2.65
N VAL A 168 -14.84 24.22 -2.94
CA VAL A 168 -15.43 22.91 -2.61
C VAL A 168 -14.90 22.42 -1.26
N ALA A 169 -15.77 21.87 -0.41
CA ALA A 169 -15.44 21.24 0.86
C ALA A 169 -15.34 19.70 0.67
N PRO A 170 -14.20 19.17 0.20
CA PRO A 170 -14.11 17.79 -0.30
C PRO A 170 -14.28 16.72 0.78
N TYR A 171 -14.16 17.11 2.06
CA TYR A 171 -14.20 16.18 3.19
C TYR A 171 -15.49 16.28 4.01
N ALA A 172 -16.29 17.31 3.82
CA ALA A 172 -17.49 17.55 4.63
C ALA A 172 -18.47 16.36 4.57
N GLU A 173 -18.76 15.84 3.37
CA GLU A 173 -19.67 14.71 3.21
C GLU A 173 -19.14 13.41 3.82
N LEU A 174 -17.81 13.23 3.85
CA LEU A 174 -17.16 12.06 4.45
C LEU A 174 -17.19 12.12 5.99
N ILE A 175 -17.11 13.33 6.55
CA ILE A 175 -17.04 13.55 8.00
C ILE A 175 -18.43 13.65 8.63
N LYS A 176 -19.45 14.14 7.92
CA LYS A 176 -20.84 14.24 8.43
C LYS A 176 -21.35 12.97 9.11
N PRO A 177 -21.18 11.75 8.56
CA PRO A 177 -21.65 10.52 9.19
C PRO A 177 -20.94 10.18 10.51
N ILE A 178 -19.72 10.70 10.70
CA ILE A 178 -18.91 10.53 11.91
C ILE A 178 -19.33 11.54 12.97
N GLY A 179 -19.79 12.73 12.54
CA GLY A 179 -20.18 13.84 13.41
C GLY A 179 -21.31 13.47 14.37
N GLY A 180 -21.20 13.94 15.62
CA GLY A 180 -22.19 13.69 16.67
C GLY A 180 -22.08 12.32 17.37
N LYS A 181 -21.17 11.44 16.93
CA LYS A 181 -20.88 10.16 17.59
C LYS A 181 -19.51 10.23 18.29
N ALA A 182 -19.39 9.54 19.41
CA ALA A 182 -18.08 9.34 20.03
C ALA A 182 -17.17 8.55 19.07
N LEU A 183 -15.98 9.07 18.78
CA LEU A 183 -15.01 8.38 17.95
C LEU A 183 -14.61 7.03 18.59
N LYS A 184 -14.52 6.00 17.79
CA LYS A 184 -14.10 4.68 18.25
C LYS A 184 -12.57 4.56 18.14
N LYS A 185 -11.93 4.31 19.28
CA LYS A 185 -10.50 4.02 19.34
C LYS A 185 -10.27 2.56 18.96
N SER A 186 -9.62 2.31 17.83
CA SER A 186 -9.28 0.97 17.35
C SER A 186 -7.80 0.68 17.59
N LYS A 187 -7.46 -0.49 18.16
CA LYS A 187 -6.07 -0.96 18.28
C LYS A 187 -5.37 -1.17 16.93
N ARG A 188 -6.13 -1.25 15.86
CA ARG A 188 -5.59 -1.31 14.50
C ARG A 188 -4.94 0.00 14.07
N VAL A 189 -5.34 1.12 14.66
CA VAL A 189 -4.87 2.47 14.35
C VAL A 189 -4.04 3.04 15.49
N PHE A 190 -4.48 2.85 16.74
CA PHE A 190 -3.86 3.40 17.94
C PHE A 190 -3.17 2.27 18.72
N ASP A 191 -1.86 2.21 18.58
CA ASP A 191 -1.01 1.23 19.26
C ASP A 191 0.37 1.85 19.51
N THR A 192 0.55 2.43 20.71
CA THR A 192 1.78 3.11 21.10
C THR A 192 3.01 2.19 21.02
N SER A 193 2.85 0.87 21.20
CA SER A 193 3.97 -0.08 21.15
C SER A 193 4.57 -0.25 19.73
N LYS A 194 3.84 0.19 18.71
CA LYS A 194 4.24 0.15 17.29
C LYS A 194 4.66 1.51 16.74
N VAL A 195 4.76 2.50 17.61
CA VAL A 195 5.27 3.84 17.29
C VAL A 195 6.67 3.96 17.88
N THR A 196 7.64 4.29 17.05
CA THR A 196 9.02 4.55 17.45
C THR A 196 9.18 6.04 17.78
N ASP A 197 9.96 6.77 16.97
CA ASP A 197 10.22 8.20 17.19
C ASP A 197 9.05 9.07 16.69
N HIS A 198 8.36 8.63 15.66
CA HIS A 198 7.28 9.37 15.02
C HIS A 198 6.11 8.40 14.68
N HIS A 199 4.90 8.90 14.77
CA HIS A 199 3.69 8.17 14.35
C HIS A 199 3.42 8.32 12.85
N ALA A 200 2.42 7.61 12.34
CA ALA A 200 1.96 7.66 10.94
C ALA A 200 1.72 9.09 10.43
N ILE A 201 1.78 9.26 9.12
CA ILE A 201 1.50 10.53 8.44
C ILE A 201 -0.01 10.83 8.51
N ILE A 202 -0.37 11.92 9.17
CA ILE A 202 -1.75 12.38 9.29
C ILE A 202 -1.85 13.90 9.06
N PRO A 203 -3.05 14.44 8.74
CA PRO A 203 -3.27 15.87 8.75
C PRO A 203 -3.13 16.44 10.17
N THR A 204 -2.72 17.70 10.29
CA THR A 204 -2.63 18.40 11.59
C THR A 204 -3.94 19.06 12.02
N GLY A 205 -4.89 19.22 11.10
CA GLY A 205 -6.12 20.00 11.31
C GLY A 205 -5.98 21.48 10.96
N VAL A 206 -4.79 21.93 10.56
CA VAL A 206 -4.59 23.27 9.96
C VAL A 206 -5.24 23.29 8.58
N ILE A 207 -6.06 24.30 8.30
CA ILE A 207 -6.74 24.44 7.00
C ILE A 207 -5.70 24.85 5.95
N PRO A 208 -5.47 24.00 4.92
CA PRO A 208 -4.47 24.30 3.90
C PRO A 208 -4.87 25.52 3.06
N GLN A 209 -3.86 26.36 2.77
CA GLN A 209 -3.99 27.51 1.88
C GLN A 209 -2.89 27.45 0.82
N ASN A 210 -3.22 27.87 -0.41
CA ASN A 210 -2.24 28.03 -1.48
C ASN A 210 -1.44 26.75 -1.82
N LEU A 211 -2.11 25.59 -1.81
CA LEU A 211 -1.52 24.36 -2.31
C LEU A 211 -1.54 24.34 -3.85
N ASN A 212 -0.44 23.90 -4.45
CA ASN A 212 -0.43 23.56 -5.86
C ASN A 212 -1.20 22.25 -6.10
N ASP A 213 -1.50 21.92 -7.34
CA ASP A 213 -2.30 20.74 -7.72
C ASP A 213 -1.66 19.43 -7.21
N ALA A 214 -0.33 19.30 -7.29
CA ALA A 214 0.36 18.10 -6.83
C ALA A 214 0.34 17.96 -5.30
N GLU A 215 0.57 19.04 -4.57
CA GLU A 215 0.45 19.09 -3.11
C GLU A 215 -0.98 18.75 -2.65
N GLN A 216 -1.99 19.30 -3.34
CA GLN A 216 -3.39 19.05 -3.05
C GLN A 216 -3.73 17.56 -3.21
N LYS A 217 -3.24 16.91 -4.28
CA LYS A 217 -3.43 15.48 -4.51
C LYS A 217 -2.80 14.61 -3.42
N VAL A 218 -1.59 14.94 -2.97
CA VAL A 218 -0.93 14.21 -1.88
C VAL A 218 -1.65 14.44 -0.55
N PHE A 219 -2.04 15.68 -0.26
CA PHE A 219 -2.82 16.01 0.93
C PHE A 219 -4.18 15.28 0.94
N ASP A 220 -4.88 15.19 -0.20
CA ASP A 220 -6.15 14.48 -0.32
C ASP A 220 -6.02 12.98 0.02
N LEU A 221 -4.94 12.32 -0.43
CA LEU A 221 -4.68 10.94 -0.05
C LEU A 221 -4.55 10.78 1.47
N VAL A 222 -3.76 11.62 2.11
CA VAL A 222 -3.51 11.58 3.56
C VAL A 222 -4.81 11.89 4.33
N ALA A 223 -5.54 12.91 3.92
CA ALA A 223 -6.78 13.33 4.58
C ALA A 223 -7.88 12.25 4.48
N ARG A 224 -8.12 11.69 3.30
CA ARG A 224 -9.11 10.61 3.11
C ARG A 224 -8.75 9.35 3.87
N ARG A 225 -7.47 8.99 3.91
CA ARG A 225 -6.98 7.84 4.67
C ARG A 225 -7.21 8.03 6.17
N PHE A 226 -6.97 9.24 6.69
CA PHE A 226 -7.22 9.57 8.08
C PHE A 226 -8.72 9.58 8.42
N ILE A 227 -9.57 10.12 7.56
CA ILE A 227 -11.04 10.11 7.79
C ILE A 227 -11.59 8.68 7.80
N ALA A 228 -11.07 7.81 6.91
CA ALA A 228 -11.57 6.45 6.74
C ALA A 228 -11.37 5.52 7.94
N VAL A 229 -10.54 5.89 8.93
CA VAL A 229 -10.30 5.05 10.11
C VAL A 229 -11.30 5.27 11.24
N PHE A 230 -12.20 6.23 11.10
CA PHE A 230 -13.27 6.57 12.04
C PHE A 230 -14.65 6.25 11.47
#